data_016aefb817cc1c7f6c399ba411019d24
#
_entry.id   016aefb817cc1c7f6c399ba411019d24
#
_cell.length_a   1.000
_cell.length_b   1.000
_cell.length_c   1.000
_cell.angle_alpha   90.00
_cell.angle_beta   90.00
_cell.angle_gamma   90.00
#
_symmetry.space_group_name_H-M   'P 1'
#
loop_
_entity.id
_entity.type
_entity.pdbx_description
1 polymer ?
#
loop_
_entity_poly.entity_id
_entity_poly.type
_entity_poly.pdbx_seq_one_letter_code
_entity_poly.pdbx_strand_id
1 'polypeptide(L)'
;MMDARENAYVLWFDELRRADVGLVGGKSSSLGELTSSVDVPVPYGYATTASAYRYFMEKTGQNKKIHKMLQELQDVEDSVELHEVCTKIRESICSATMPEDLAEQIGKAYEELAEKVGEKNPFVAVRSSATAEDLPDASFAGQQDTYLNVTGRDMVIRKVKECYASTFTDRAVYYRAKKNFDHENVALSAAVQMMADAKAAGVMFTVNLATGADDSIMIEGSWGLGEYIVQGTVTPDNFVVDKDSLTITSRRINEKSIELIRKEAGDVEERKVERERAKAQVISDEQIAQLADYAKRIEKHYGCYMDMEWAVDHKDRLWILQARPETVWSKKNKEKKSEEETVMTTDHNVLVKGLPASPGMAAGKCHVITDPKDIDTFKEGEVLVTTMTSPDWVPAMKKAVAIVLGA
;
A
#
# COMPACT_ATOMS: atom_id res chain seq x y z
N MET A 1 16.26 29.03 -14.48
CA MET A 1 14.92 28.72 -15.02
C MET A 1 14.37 27.64 -14.11
N MET A 2 13.27 27.91 -13.38
CA MET A 2 12.54 26.85 -12.69
C MET A 2 12.14 25.80 -13.73
N ASP A 3 12.34 24.54 -13.40
CA ASP A 3 11.95 23.43 -14.28
C ASP A 3 10.43 23.54 -14.52
N ALA A 4 9.99 23.49 -15.76
CA ALA A 4 8.56 23.56 -16.12
C ALA A 4 7.73 22.47 -15.41
N ARG A 5 8.39 21.36 -15.01
CA ARG A 5 7.80 20.25 -14.26
C ARG A 5 7.42 20.62 -12.82
N GLU A 6 8.16 21.55 -12.17
CA GLU A 6 7.86 21.98 -10.78
C GLU A 6 6.52 22.71 -10.67
N ASN A 7 6.05 23.33 -11.76
CA ASN A 7 4.77 24.03 -11.84
C ASN A 7 3.67 23.24 -12.54
N ALA A 8 3.97 22.07 -13.08
CA ALA A 8 2.97 21.22 -13.72
C ALA A 8 2.00 20.67 -12.65
N TYR A 9 0.71 20.61 -12.98
CA TYR A 9 -0.31 20.01 -12.10
C TYR A 9 -0.49 18.51 -12.33
N VAL A 10 -0.11 18.02 -13.50
CA VAL A 10 -0.16 16.61 -13.89
C VAL A 10 1.15 16.22 -14.56
N LEU A 11 1.67 15.04 -14.24
CA LEU A 11 2.82 14.41 -14.88
C LEU A 11 2.51 12.94 -15.16
N TRP A 12 2.84 12.45 -16.37
CA TRP A 12 2.67 11.04 -16.72
C TRP A 12 3.73 10.16 -16.08
N PHE A 13 3.44 8.88 -15.84
CA PHE A 13 4.42 7.97 -15.21
C PHE A 13 5.70 7.84 -16.05
N ASP A 14 5.62 7.86 -17.39
CA ASP A 14 6.77 7.82 -18.28
C ASP A 14 7.67 9.08 -18.22
N GLU A 15 7.15 10.18 -17.69
CA GLU A 15 7.90 11.41 -17.42
C GLU A 15 8.57 11.41 -16.03
N LEU A 16 8.21 10.49 -15.15
CA LEU A 16 8.64 10.47 -13.75
C LEU A 16 9.88 9.58 -13.54
N ARG A 17 10.65 9.94 -12.54
CA ARG A 17 11.84 9.23 -12.07
C ARG A 17 11.83 9.12 -10.54
N ARG A 18 12.65 8.21 -10.01
CA ARG A 18 12.84 8.03 -8.55
C ARG A 18 13.16 9.33 -7.82
N ALA A 19 13.89 10.25 -8.45
CA ALA A 19 14.25 11.54 -7.87
C ALA A 19 13.06 12.50 -7.68
N ASP A 20 11.93 12.24 -8.33
CA ASP A 20 10.75 13.13 -8.33
C ASP A 20 9.85 12.96 -7.09
N VAL A 21 10.31 12.29 -6.03
CA VAL A 21 9.54 12.10 -4.77
C VAL A 21 9.01 13.42 -4.23
N GLY A 22 9.78 14.49 -4.30
CA GLY A 22 9.35 15.83 -3.87
C GLY A 22 8.22 16.44 -4.71
N LEU A 23 8.05 15.99 -5.96
CA LEU A 23 7.01 16.45 -6.88
C LEU A 23 5.73 15.61 -6.80
N VAL A 24 5.87 14.27 -6.68
CA VAL A 24 4.74 13.35 -6.86
C VAL A 24 4.62 12.27 -5.79
N GLY A 25 5.44 12.35 -4.74
CA GLY A 25 5.46 11.36 -3.66
C GLY A 25 6.08 10.01 -4.03
N GLY A 26 6.25 9.14 -3.04
CA GLY A 26 6.97 7.87 -3.19
C GLY A 26 6.31 6.90 -4.16
N LYS A 27 5.00 6.68 -4.05
CA LYS A 27 4.29 5.72 -4.94
C LYS A 27 4.33 6.13 -6.41
N SER A 28 4.04 7.41 -6.70
CA SER A 28 4.03 7.91 -8.08
C SER A 28 5.43 7.91 -8.69
N SER A 29 6.46 8.32 -7.95
CA SER A 29 7.84 8.32 -8.43
C SER A 29 8.35 6.91 -8.66
N SER A 30 7.97 5.93 -7.81
CA SER A 30 8.30 4.52 -8.00
C SER A 30 7.64 3.94 -9.26
N LEU A 31 6.34 4.20 -9.49
CA LEU A 31 5.65 3.78 -10.72
C LEU A 31 6.32 4.37 -11.95
N GLY A 32 6.71 5.63 -11.90
CA GLY A 32 7.45 6.29 -12.96
C GLY A 32 8.81 5.66 -13.23
N GLU A 33 9.58 5.38 -12.19
CA GLU A 33 10.88 4.70 -12.31
C GLU A 33 10.76 3.30 -12.92
N LEU A 34 9.77 2.52 -12.48
CA LEU A 34 9.47 1.19 -13.04
C LEU A 34 9.14 1.28 -14.53
N THR A 35 8.30 2.24 -14.92
CA THR A 35 7.89 2.45 -16.33
C THR A 35 9.06 2.88 -17.20
N SER A 36 9.91 3.78 -16.69
CA SER A 36 10.89 4.49 -17.50
C SER A 36 12.29 3.88 -17.51
N SER A 37 12.66 3.16 -16.43
CA SER A 37 14.06 2.77 -16.20
C SER A 37 14.25 1.28 -15.98
N VAL A 38 13.21 0.53 -15.58
CA VAL A 38 13.33 -0.91 -15.25
C VAL A 38 12.80 -1.80 -16.37
N ASP A 39 11.97 -1.26 -17.28
CA ASP A 39 11.36 -2.00 -18.39
C ASP A 39 10.54 -3.22 -17.89
N VAL A 40 9.64 -2.97 -16.95
CA VAL A 40 8.62 -3.93 -16.49
C VAL A 40 7.22 -3.41 -16.85
N PRO A 41 6.24 -4.29 -17.06
CA PRO A 41 4.90 -3.86 -17.44
C PRO A 41 4.18 -3.19 -16.26
N VAL A 42 4.00 -1.89 -16.35
CA VAL A 42 3.24 -1.07 -15.40
C VAL A 42 1.98 -0.57 -16.09
N PRO A 43 0.78 -0.66 -15.48
CA PRO A 43 -0.41 -0.06 -16.06
C PRO A 43 -0.23 1.44 -16.28
N TYR A 44 -0.74 1.95 -17.40
CA TYR A 44 -0.67 3.38 -17.74
C TYR A 44 -1.26 4.24 -16.63
N GLY A 45 -0.72 5.44 -16.47
CA GLY A 45 -1.23 6.36 -15.49
C GLY A 45 -0.46 7.68 -15.44
N TYR A 46 -0.97 8.56 -14.60
CA TYR A 46 -0.40 9.86 -14.33
C TYR A 46 -0.51 10.19 -12.84
N ALA A 47 0.18 11.21 -12.41
CA ALA A 47 0.13 11.72 -11.04
C ALA A 47 -0.28 13.19 -11.06
N THR A 48 -1.16 13.62 -10.14
CA THR A 48 -1.22 15.03 -9.78
C THR A 48 0.00 15.38 -8.96
N THR A 49 0.48 16.62 -9.02
CA THR A 49 1.72 16.99 -8.34
C THR A 49 1.48 17.61 -6.96
N ALA A 50 2.53 17.71 -6.15
CA ALA A 50 2.52 18.49 -4.93
C ALA A 50 2.17 19.97 -5.19
N SER A 51 2.53 20.51 -6.36
CA SER A 51 2.15 21.86 -6.79
C SER A 51 0.64 21.98 -7.00
N ALA A 52 -0.01 20.97 -7.60
CA ALA A 52 -1.47 20.90 -7.74
C ALA A 52 -2.18 20.90 -6.38
N TYR A 53 -1.67 20.11 -5.43
CA TYR A 53 -2.19 20.09 -4.06
C TYR A 53 -2.10 21.45 -3.39
N ARG A 54 -0.91 22.08 -3.40
CA ARG A 54 -0.69 23.41 -2.79
C ARG A 54 -1.58 24.47 -3.44
N TYR A 55 -1.68 24.45 -4.77
CA TYR A 55 -2.55 25.36 -5.52
C TYR A 55 -4.02 25.20 -5.11
N PHE A 56 -4.52 23.97 -5.03
CA PHE A 56 -5.88 23.70 -4.53
C PHE A 56 -6.09 24.25 -3.13
N MET A 57 -5.20 23.96 -2.20
CA MET A 57 -5.30 24.39 -0.81
C MET A 57 -5.27 25.92 -0.65
N GLU A 58 -4.45 26.61 -1.44
CA GLU A 58 -4.35 28.07 -1.44
C GLU A 58 -5.58 28.72 -2.07
N LYS A 59 -5.95 28.31 -3.29
CA LYS A 59 -7.07 28.88 -4.04
C LYS A 59 -8.41 28.74 -3.32
N THR A 60 -8.60 27.64 -2.62
CA THR A 60 -9.84 27.37 -1.88
C THR A 60 -9.79 27.91 -0.44
N GLY A 61 -8.65 28.46 -0.03
CA GLY A 61 -8.43 28.99 1.31
C GLY A 61 -8.40 27.90 2.41
N GLN A 62 -8.21 26.65 2.03
CA GLN A 62 -8.19 25.53 2.98
C GLN A 62 -7.01 25.63 3.95
N ASN A 63 -5.83 26.11 3.53
CA ASN A 63 -4.70 26.31 4.42
C ASN A 63 -5.08 27.08 5.69
N LYS A 64 -5.78 28.21 5.55
CA LYS A 64 -6.19 29.04 6.71
C LYS A 64 -7.23 28.35 7.58
N LYS A 65 -8.18 27.63 6.96
CA LYS A 65 -9.24 26.92 7.70
C LYS A 65 -8.65 25.75 8.50
N ILE A 66 -7.77 24.97 7.87
CA ILE A 66 -7.12 23.80 8.48
C ILE A 66 -6.23 24.26 9.64
N HIS A 67 -5.42 25.31 9.42
CA HIS A 67 -4.60 25.88 10.49
C HIS A 67 -5.43 26.19 11.73
N LYS A 68 -6.58 26.88 11.55
CA LYS A 68 -7.49 27.19 12.65
C LYS A 68 -8.05 25.95 13.33
N MET A 69 -8.50 24.95 12.57
CA MET A 69 -9.06 23.71 13.12
C MET A 69 -8.00 22.92 13.90
N LEU A 70 -6.75 22.86 13.40
CA LEU A 70 -5.65 22.18 14.10
C LEU A 70 -5.28 22.90 15.40
N GLN A 71 -5.47 24.22 15.50
CA GLN A 71 -5.29 24.95 16.76
C GLN A 71 -6.37 24.64 17.81
N GLU A 72 -7.52 24.13 17.39
CA GLU A 72 -8.60 23.67 18.28
C GLU A 72 -8.25 22.34 18.97
N LEU A 73 -7.37 21.51 18.38
CA LEU A 73 -6.93 20.23 18.93
C LEU A 73 -6.01 20.46 20.14
N GLN A 74 -6.51 20.16 21.34
CA GLN A 74 -5.79 20.36 22.60
C GLN A 74 -4.90 19.16 22.94
N ASP A 75 -5.43 17.94 22.72
CA ASP A 75 -4.72 16.71 23.03
C ASP A 75 -4.84 15.70 21.87
N VAL A 76 -3.74 15.44 21.19
CA VAL A 76 -3.66 14.46 20.10
C VAL A 76 -3.86 13.02 20.59
N GLU A 77 -3.72 12.76 21.89
CA GLU A 77 -3.97 11.44 22.50
C GLU A 77 -5.46 11.22 22.78
N ASP A 78 -6.27 12.27 22.86
CA ASP A 78 -7.73 12.14 22.94
C ASP A 78 -8.27 11.74 21.56
N SER A 79 -8.58 10.45 21.41
CA SER A 79 -9.04 9.88 20.14
C SER A 79 -10.37 10.48 19.66
N VAL A 80 -11.23 10.95 20.58
CA VAL A 80 -12.53 11.56 20.23
C VAL A 80 -12.30 12.97 19.67
N GLU A 81 -11.52 13.79 20.37
CA GLU A 81 -11.19 15.14 19.92
C GLU A 81 -10.44 15.09 18.58
N LEU A 82 -9.44 14.22 18.46
CA LEU A 82 -8.69 14.00 17.22
C LEU A 82 -9.61 13.64 16.06
N HIS A 83 -10.52 12.68 16.27
CA HIS A 83 -11.47 12.24 15.24
C HIS A 83 -12.40 13.37 14.78
N GLU A 84 -12.94 14.17 15.73
CA GLU A 84 -13.81 15.29 15.40
C GLU A 84 -13.09 16.37 14.59
N VAL A 85 -11.88 16.73 14.96
CA VAL A 85 -11.08 17.74 14.24
C VAL A 85 -10.69 17.22 12.86
N CYS A 86 -10.20 16.01 12.75
CA CYS A 86 -9.82 15.38 11.47
C CYS A 86 -11.02 15.26 10.54
N THR A 87 -12.19 14.86 11.04
CA THR A 87 -13.43 14.77 10.26
C THR A 87 -13.85 16.14 9.71
N LYS A 88 -13.86 17.19 10.55
CA LYS A 88 -14.17 18.57 10.12
C LYS A 88 -13.21 19.05 9.01
N ILE A 89 -11.92 18.76 9.14
CA ILE A 89 -10.92 19.13 8.13
C ILE A 89 -11.20 18.41 6.81
N ARG A 90 -11.41 17.09 6.85
CA ARG A 90 -11.69 16.28 5.65
C ARG A 90 -12.97 16.72 4.96
N GLU A 91 -14.03 16.97 5.69
CA GLU A 91 -15.30 17.51 5.17
C GLU A 91 -15.12 18.89 4.52
N SER A 92 -14.32 19.77 5.14
CA SER A 92 -14.00 21.09 4.58
C SER A 92 -13.27 20.97 3.24
N ILE A 93 -12.29 20.07 3.11
CA ILE A 93 -11.57 19.82 1.86
C ILE A 93 -12.51 19.21 0.82
N CYS A 94 -13.29 18.19 1.18
CA CYS A 94 -14.19 17.49 0.27
C CYS A 94 -15.34 18.40 -0.23
N SER A 95 -15.79 19.36 0.57
CA SER A 95 -16.83 20.32 0.17
C SER A 95 -16.31 21.47 -0.69
N ALA A 96 -15.00 21.73 -0.69
CA ALA A 96 -14.42 22.79 -1.49
C ALA A 96 -14.55 22.49 -3.00
N THR A 97 -14.84 23.51 -3.78
CA THR A 97 -14.88 23.40 -5.25
C THR A 97 -13.46 23.26 -5.80
N MET A 98 -13.21 22.26 -6.64
CA MET A 98 -11.94 22.14 -7.35
C MET A 98 -11.80 23.36 -8.29
N PRO A 99 -10.65 24.08 -8.29
CA PRO A 99 -10.41 25.15 -9.25
C PRO A 99 -10.59 24.64 -10.70
N GLU A 100 -11.25 25.42 -11.54
CA GLU A 100 -11.66 25.00 -12.88
C GLU A 100 -10.46 24.59 -13.77
N ASP A 101 -9.40 25.36 -13.71
CA ASP A 101 -8.15 25.10 -14.45
C ASP A 101 -7.47 23.80 -13.99
N LEU A 102 -7.50 23.47 -12.70
CA LEU A 102 -6.97 22.23 -12.16
C LEU A 102 -7.89 21.05 -12.52
N ALA A 103 -9.22 21.22 -12.39
CA ALA A 103 -10.19 20.21 -12.78
C ALA A 103 -10.07 19.85 -14.27
N GLU A 104 -9.86 20.87 -15.13
CA GLU A 104 -9.67 20.66 -16.56
C GLU A 104 -8.42 19.84 -16.86
N GLN A 105 -7.27 20.14 -16.23
CA GLN A 105 -6.04 19.40 -16.47
C GLN A 105 -6.13 17.95 -15.99
N ILE A 106 -6.72 17.68 -14.80
CA ILE A 106 -6.93 16.32 -14.30
C ILE A 106 -7.88 15.56 -15.22
N GLY A 107 -8.98 16.18 -15.63
CA GLY A 107 -9.99 15.58 -16.50
C GLY A 107 -9.44 15.25 -17.88
N LYS A 108 -8.68 16.18 -18.46
CA LYS A 108 -8.01 15.98 -19.77
C LYS A 108 -7.00 14.83 -19.71
N ALA A 109 -6.22 14.72 -18.64
CA ALA A 109 -5.28 13.61 -18.48
C ALA A 109 -6.02 12.25 -18.40
N TYR A 110 -7.21 12.20 -17.78
CA TYR A 110 -8.03 10.99 -17.78
C TYR A 110 -8.57 10.65 -19.17
N GLU A 111 -9.01 11.65 -19.95
CA GLU A 111 -9.46 11.46 -21.33
C GLU A 111 -8.30 10.97 -22.23
N GLU A 112 -7.11 11.54 -22.09
CA GLU A 112 -5.91 11.08 -22.79
C GLU A 112 -5.51 9.66 -22.36
N LEU A 113 -5.69 9.28 -21.07
CA LEU A 113 -5.49 7.91 -20.61
C LEU A 113 -6.47 6.97 -21.31
N ALA A 114 -7.75 7.37 -21.42
CA ALA A 114 -8.78 6.60 -22.10
C ALA A 114 -8.41 6.33 -23.57
N GLU A 115 -7.88 7.34 -24.27
CA GLU A 115 -7.38 7.20 -25.63
C GLU A 115 -6.19 6.24 -25.72
N LYS A 116 -5.20 6.38 -24.81
CA LYS A 116 -3.99 5.52 -24.77
C LYS A 116 -4.34 4.04 -24.54
N VAL A 117 -5.35 3.73 -23.73
CA VAL A 117 -5.75 2.35 -23.45
C VAL A 117 -6.83 1.81 -24.40
N GLY A 118 -7.43 2.67 -25.23
CA GLY A 118 -8.47 2.31 -26.19
C GLY A 118 -9.83 2.01 -25.54
N GLU A 119 -10.10 2.57 -24.36
CA GLU A 119 -11.35 2.42 -23.61
C GLU A 119 -11.99 3.78 -23.37
N LYS A 120 -13.29 3.90 -23.54
CA LYS A 120 -14.02 5.19 -23.39
C LYS A 120 -13.99 5.72 -21.95
N ASN A 121 -14.12 4.83 -20.98
CA ASN A 121 -14.12 5.16 -19.55
C ASN A 121 -13.36 4.07 -18.79
N PRO A 122 -12.02 4.05 -18.87
CA PRO A 122 -11.24 3.04 -18.18
C PRO A 122 -11.41 3.15 -16.67
N PHE A 123 -11.42 2.01 -16.01
CA PHE A 123 -11.34 1.98 -14.56
C PHE A 123 -9.92 2.31 -14.10
N VAL A 124 -9.81 3.17 -13.10
CA VAL A 124 -8.54 3.58 -12.52
C VAL A 124 -8.53 3.40 -11.00
N ALA A 125 -7.36 3.18 -10.45
CA ALA A 125 -7.08 3.37 -9.04
C ALA A 125 -6.61 4.82 -8.83
N VAL A 126 -7.19 5.50 -7.83
CA VAL A 126 -6.72 6.82 -7.40
C VAL A 126 -6.10 6.63 -6.02
N ARG A 127 -4.77 6.74 -5.95
CA ARG A 127 -3.97 6.41 -4.77
C ARG A 127 -3.25 7.65 -4.24
N SER A 128 -3.34 7.90 -2.96
CA SER A 128 -2.52 8.92 -2.32
C SER A 128 -1.03 8.58 -2.39
N SER A 129 -0.21 9.58 -2.64
CA SER A 129 1.24 9.49 -2.73
C SER A 129 1.86 10.71 -2.05
N ALA A 130 2.21 10.59 -0.77
CA ALA A 130 2.76 11.71 -0.01
C ALA A 130 4.24 11.94 -0.32
N THR A 131 4.64 13.20 -0.33
CA THR A 131 6.04 13.59 -0.56
C THR A 131 6.97 13.20 0.59
N ALA A 132 6.41 12.83 1.74
CA ALA A 132 7.14 12.42 2.94
C ALA A 132 6.87 10.94 3.33
N GLU A 133 6.26 10.12 2.46
CA GLU A 133 5.79 8.77 2.79
C GLU A 133 6.93 7.77 3.09
N ASP A 134 8.06 7.89 2.40
CA ASP A 134 9.17 6.94 2.44
C ASP A 134 10.44 7.55 3.04
N LEU A 135 10.32 8.42 4.03
CA LEU A 135 11.48 8.90 4.75
C LEU A 135 12.09 7.77 5.61
N PRO A 136 13.43 7.67 5.73
CA PRO A 136 14.12 6.57 6.43
C PRO A 136 13.64 6.33 7.87
N ASP A 137 13.17 7.39 8.54
CA ASP A 137 12.73 7.36 9.93
C ASP A 137 11.21 7.56 10.10
N ALA A 138 10.46 7.63 9.00
CA ALA A 138 9.03 7.89 9.01
C ALA A 138 8.33 7.11 7.89
N SER A 139 7.69 5.99 8.24
CA SER A 139 6.84 5.25 7.31
C SER A 139 5.39 5.67 7.49
N PHE A 140 4.81 6.32 6.46
CA PHE A 140 3.38 6.63 6.39
C PHE A 140 2.59 5.53 5.70
N ALA A 141 3.13 4.33 5.60
CA ALA A 141 2.48 3.20 4.94
C ALA A 141 1.10 2.91 5.56
N GLY A 142 0.08 2.78 4.72
CA GLY A 142 -1.29 2.46 5.13
C GLY A 142 -2.05 3.58 5.84
N GLN A 143 -1.52 4.81 5.88
CA GLN A 143 -2.17 5.93 6.59
C GLN A 143 -3.10 6.77 5.73
N GLN A 144 -3.07 6.57 4.41
CA GLN A 144 -3.81 7.36 3.45
C GLN A 144 -4.70 6.48 2.57
N ASP A 145 -5.70 7.10 1.95
CA ASP A 145 -6.75 6.39 1.23
C ASP A 145 -6.32 5.96 -0.18
N THR A 146 -6.89 4.85 -0.63
CA THR A 146 -6.85 4.35 -1.99
C THR A 146 -8.28 4.10 -2.47
N TYR A 147 -8.62 4.62 -3.64
CA TYR A 147 -9.92 4.43 -4.28
C TYR A 147 -9.74 3.59 -5.52
N LEU A 148 -10.35 2.42 -5.54
CA LEU A 148 -10.29 1.48 -6.65
C LEU A 148 -11.55 1.58 -7.51
N ASN A 149 -11.46 1.07 -8.74
CA ASN A 149 -12.58 1.01 -9.68
C ASN A 149 -13.26 2.37 -9.95
N VAL A 150 -12.48 3.45 -9.92
CA VAL A 150 -12.97 4.78 -10.25
C VAL A 150 -13.09 4.89 -11.76
N THR A 151 -14.21 5.40 -12.26
CA THR A 151 -14.45 5.60 -13.69
C THR A 151 -15.18 6.90 -13.96
N GLY A 152 -14.86 7.51 -15.10
CA GLY A 152 -15.42 8.78 -15.52
C GLY A 152 -14.70 10.01 -14.97
N ARG A 153 -14.56 11.02 -15.82
CA ARG A 153 -13.83 12.25 -15.57
C ARG A 153 -14.15 12.91 -14.22
N ASP A 154 -15.43 13.15 -13.96
CA ASP A 154 -15.85 13.89 -12.76
C ASP A 154 -15.58 13.08 -11.48
N MET A 155 -15.71 11.75 -11.55
CA MET A 155 -15.43 10.88 -10.43
C MET A 155 -13.93 10.85 -10.13
N VAL A 156 -13.06 10.83 -11.15
CA VAL A 156 -11.61 10.91 -10.96
C VAL A 156 -11.21 12.23 -10.29
N ILE A 157 -11.74 13.37 -10.75
CA ILE A 157 -11.50 14.68 -10.13
C ILE A 157 -11.94 14.68 -8.66
N ARG A 158 -13.12 14.10 -8.39
CA ARG A 158 -13.64 13.96 -7.03
C ARG A 158 -12.71 13.12 -6.15
N LYS A 159 -12.25 11.95 -6.66
CA LYS A 159 -11.38 11.03 -5.90
C LYS A 159 -9.98 11.60 -5.69
N VAL A 160 -9.47 12.37 -6.60
CA VAL A 160 -8.24 13.17 -6.39
C VAL A 160 -8.40 14.12 -5.20
N LYS A 161 -9.53 14.83 -5.11
CA LYS A 161 -9.82 15.70 -3.96
C LYS A 161 -9.99 14.92 -2.65
N GLU A 162 -10.62 13.77 -2.68
CA GLU A 162 -10.73 12.87 -1.52
C GLU A 162 -9.35 12.33 -1.09
N CYS A 163 -8.44 12.03 -2.04
CA CYS A 163 -7.04 11.76 -1.73
C CYS A 163 -6.38 12.94 -1.00
N TYR A 164 -6.61 14.18 -1.45
CA TYR A 164 -6.09 15.35 -0.76
C TYR A 164 -6.58 15.42 0.68
N ALA A 165 -7.86 15.11 0.93
CA ALA A 165 -8.43 15.06 2.27
C ALA A 165 -7.82 13.95 3.14
N SER A 166 -7.34 12.85 2.55
CA SER A 166 -6.73 11.73 3.29
C SER A 166 -5.43 12.10 4.01
N THR A 167 -4.82 13.24 3.66
CA THR A 167 -3.69 13.81 4.41
C THR A 167 -4.06 14.09 5.88
N PHE A 168 -5.35 14.26 6.16
CA PHE A 168 -5.89 14.57 7.50
C PHE A 168 -6.75 13.44 8.07
N THR A 169 -6.39 12.17 7.80
CA THR A 169 -6.91 11.04 8.59
C THR A 169 -6.38 11.13 10.02
N ASP A 170 -7.12 10.61 10.99
CA ASP A 170 -6.74 10.57 12.40
C ASP A 170 -5.33 10.01 12.57
N ARG A 171 -5.05 8.90 11.89
CA ARG A 171 -3.74 8.23 11.89
C ARG A 171 -2.62 9.14 11.36
N ALA A 172 -2.88 9.85 10.26
CA ALA A 172 -1.88 10.71 9.64
C ALA A 172 -1.58 11.95 10.51
N VAL A 173 -2.61 12.54 11.12
CA VAL A 173 -2.45 13.69 12.04
C VAL A 173 -1.73 13.25 13.31
N TYR A 174 -2.18 12.16 13.94
CA TYR A 174 -1.53 11.58 15.11
C TYR A 174 -0.05 11.28 14.89
N TYR A 175 0.27 10.58 13.79
CA TYR A 175 1.64 10.23 13.47
C TYR A 175 2.53 11.46 13.28
N ARG A 176 2.06 12.47 12.54
CA ARG A 176 2.83 13.72 12.36
C ARG A 176 3.06 14.44 13.68
N ALA A 177 2.04 14.54 14.52
CA ALA A 177 2.17 15.16 15.85
C ALA A 177 3.21 14.42 16.71
N LYS A 178 3.18 13.08 16.75
CA LYS A 178 4.15 12.26 17.49
C LYS A 178 5.59 12.38 16.99
N LYS A 179 5.77 12.69 15.72
CA LYS A 179 7.07 12.85 15.09
C LYS A 179 7.52 14.30 14.99
N ASN A 180 6.74 15.24 15.55
CA ASN A 180 6.96 16.70 15.44
C ASN A 180 7.07 17.18 13.97
N PHE A 181 6.33 16.56 13.05
CA PHE A 181 6.21 17.04 11.69
C PHE A 181 5.13 18.13 11.63
N ASP A 182 5.45 19.21 10.94
CA ASP A 182 4.49 20.27 10.65
C ASP A 182 3.41 19.74 9.69
N HIS A 183 2.15 19.86 10.11
CA HIS A 183 0.99 19.41 9.33
C HIS A 183 0.82 20.18 8.01
N GLU A 184 1.31 21.41 7.93
CA GLU A 184 1.16 22.28 6.76
C GLU A 184 2.23 22.04 5.69
N ASN A 185 3.37 21.45 6.07
CA ASN A 185 4.49 21.21 5.18
C ASN A 185 4.35 19.89 4.38
N VAL A 186 3.31 19.11 4.65
CA VAL A 186 3.06 17.86 3.93
C VAL A 186 2.28 18.17 2.65
N ALA A 187 2.84 17.83 1.51
CA ALA A 187 2.14 17.88 0.23
C ALA A 187 1.80 16.46 -0.23
N LEU A 188 0.69 16.36 -0.94
CA LEU A 188 0.19 15.11 -1.48
C LEU A 188 0.11 15.16 -3.01
N SER A 189 0.44 14.05 -3.61
CA SER A 189 0.13 13.71 -4.99
C SER A 189 -0.96 12.63 -5.01
N ALA A 190 -1.74 12.57 -6.05
CA ALA A 190 -2.65 11.45 -6.31
C ALA A 190 -2.19 10.73 -7.59
N ALA A 191 -1.80 9.47 -7.45
CA ALA A 191 -1.53 8.60 -8.60
C ALA A 191 -2.86 8.10 -9.17
N VAL A 192 -3.11 8.38 -10.45
CA VAL A 192 -4.24 7.86 -11.21
C VAL A 192 -3.72 6.80 -12.16
N GLN A 193 -3.94 5.53 -11.83
CA GLN A 193 -3.39 4.38 -12.54
C GLN A 193 -4.51 3.52 -13.11
N MET A 194 -4.39 3.10 -14.37
CA MET A 194 -5.30 2.14 -14.98
C MET A 194 -5.41 0.87 -14.13
N MET A 195 -6.62 0.41 -13.87
CA MET A 195 -6.86 -0.86 -13.19
C MET A 195 -6.56 -2.04 -14.10
N ALA A 196 -5.71 -2.95 -13.67
CA ALA A 196 -5.65 -4.27 -14.29
C ALA A 196 -6.96 -5.02 -14.02
N ASP A 197 -7.57 -5.58 -15.06
CA ASP A 197 -8.73 -6.46 -14.92
C ASP A 197 -8.25 -7.85 -14.44
N ALA A 198 -7.93 -7.92 -13.16
CA ALA A 198 -7.19 -9.03 -12.59
C ALA A 198 -8.02 -10.30 -12.46
N LYS A 199 -7.57 -11.40 -13.10
CA LYS A 199 -8.05 -12.77 -12.82
C LYS A 199 -7.32 -13.38 -11.62
N ALA A 200 -6.10 -12.90 -11.36
CA ALA A 200 -5.28 -13.24 -10.20
C ALA A 200 -4.40 -12.05 -9.84
N ALA A 201 -4.12 -11.87 -8.57
CA ALA A 201 -3.23 -10.83 -8.08
C ALA A 201 -2.47 -11.32 -6.86
N GLY A 202 -1.44 -10.57 -6.47
CA GLY A 202 -0.64 -10.95 -5.32
C GLY A 202 0.44 -9.98 -4.97
N VAL A 203 1.29 -10.44 -4.07
CA VAL A 203 2.48 -9.73 -3.60
C VAL A 203 3.73 -10.58 -3.86
N MET A 204 4.88 -9.95 -3.96
CA MET A 204 6.17 -10.66 -4.03
C MET A 204 7.26 -9.87 -3.34
N PHE A 205 8.22 -10.60 -2.78
CA PHE A 205 9.32 -10.05 -1.99
C PHE A 205 10.65 -10.61 -2.48
N THR A 206 11.66 -9.77 -2.59
CA THR A 206 13.00 -10.21 -2.98
C THR A 206 13.87 -10.66 -1.80
N VAL A 207 13.27 -10.94 -0.68
CA VAL A 207 13.86 -11.55 0.52
C VAL A 207 12.83 -12.49 1.12
N ASN A 208 13.26 -13.59 1.70
CA ASN A 208 12.37 -14.46 2.44
C ASN A 208 11.99 -13.81 3.77
N LEU A 209 10.73 -13.38 3.90
CA LEU A 209 10.26 -12.65 5.09
C LEU A 209 10.31 -13.47 6.38
N ALA A 210 10.24 -14.81 6.28
CA ALA A 210 10.28 -15.68 7.44
C ALA A 210 11.71 -15.94 7.94
N THR A 211 12.68 -16.06 7.03
CA THR A 211 14.06 -16.46 7.36
C THR A 211 15.09 -15.33 7.19
N GLY A 212 14.77 -14.32 6.40
CA GLY A 212 15.71 -13.26 5.99
C GLY A 212 16.70 -13.74 4.93
N ALA A 213 16.51 -14.92 4.34
CA ALA A 213 17.33 -15.40 3.24
C ALA A 213 17.14 -14.50 2.01
N ASP A 214 18.26 -14.09 1.41
CA ASP A 214 18.32 -13.14 0.30
C ASP A 214 18.59 -13.79 -1.06
N ASP A 215 18.72 -15.12 -1.08
CA ASP A 215 18.91 -15.95 -2.26
C ASP A 215 17.62 -16.34 -2.97
N SER A 216 16.47 -15.96 -2.42
CA SER A 216 15.16 -16.37 -2.89
C SER A 216 14.17 -15.23 -3.04
N ILE A 217 13.20 -15.41 -3.92
CA ILE A 217 12.04 -14.54 -4.12
C ILE A 217 10.81 -15.29 -3.63
N MET A 218 10.03 -14.64 -2.77
CA MET A 218 8.73 -15.14 -2.35
C MET A 218 7.64 -14.51 -3.21
N ILE A 219 6.74 -15.34 -3.74
CA ILE A 219 5.58 -14.89 -4.53
C ILE A 219 4.33 -15.47 -3.89
N GLU A 220 3.37 -14.63 -3.57
CA GLU A 220 2.07 -15.00 -3.05
C GLU A 220 0.97 -14.55 -3.99
N GLY A 221 -0.06 -15.37 -4.18
CA GLY A 221 -1.11 -15.08 -5.13
C GLY A 221 -2.47 -15.69 -4.78
N SER A 222 -3.54 -14.99 -5.15
CA SER A 222 -4.92 -15.48 -5.05
C SER A 222 -5.74 -15.08 -6.27
N TRP A 223 -6.95 -15.62 -6.37
CA TRP A 223 -7.89 -15.27 -7.42
C TRP A 223 -8.46 -13.88 -7.23
N GLY A 224 -8.73 -13.20 -8.34
CA GLY A 224 -9.37 -11.89 -8.38
C GLY A 224 -8.44 -10.73 -8.00
N LEU A 225 -9.01 -9.71 -7.39
CA LEU A 225 -8.31 -8.50 -6.96
C LEU A 225 -7.44 -8.74 -5.72
N GLY A 226 -6.31 -8.06 -5.64
CA GLY A 226 -5.30 -8.26 -4.59
C GLY A 226 -5.68 -7.81 -3.17
N GLU A 227 -6.81 -7.13 -3.01
CA GLU A 227 -7.27 -6.59 -1.72
C GLU A 227 -7.40 -7.68 -0.65
N TYR A 228 -7.93 -8.86 -0.99
CA TYR A 228 -8.10 -9.96 -0.05
C TYR A 228 -6.79 -10.58 0.43
N ILE A 229 -5.72 -10.47 -0.36
CA ILE A 229 -4.38 -10.86 0.08
C ILE A 229 -3.84 -9.84 1.08
N VAL A 230 -3.91 -8.56 0.73
CA VAL A 230 -3.40 -7.47 1.59
C VAL A 230 -4.16 -7.40 2.92
N GLN A 231 -5.46 -7.69 2.90
CA GLN A 231 -6.31 -7.74 4.11
C GLN A 231 -6.16 -9.06 4.88
N GLY A 232 -5.48 -10.09 4.32
CA GLY A 232 -5.38 -11.40 4.93
C GLY A 232 -6.70 -12.20 4.96
N THR A 233 -7.67 -11.82 4.14
CA THR A 233 -9.00 -12.49 4.07
C THR A 233 -8.91 -13.88 3.45
N VAL A 234 -7.92 -14.12 2.59
CA VAL A 234 -7.66 -15.40 1.94
C VAL A 234 -6.25 -15.89 2.25
N THR A 235 -6.08 -17.22 2.30
CA THR A 235 -4.74 -17.83 2.37
C THR A 235 -4.23 -18.02 0.94
N PRO A 236 -3.22 -17.24 0.48
CA PRO A 236 -2.74 -17.30 -0.89
C PRO A 236 -1.94 -18.56 -1.19
N ASP A 237 -1.78 -18.90 -2.48
CA ASP A 237 -0.70 -19.78 -2.90
C ASP A 237 0.64 -19.10 -2.60
N ASN A 238 1.64 -19.91 -2.23
CA ASN A 238 2.97 -19.41 -1.92
C ASN A 238 4.01 -20.16 -2.73
N PHE A 239 4.90 -19.42 -3.37
CA PHE A 239 6.00 -19.92 -4.18
C PHE A 239 7.30 -19.30 -3.69
N VAL A 240 8.33 -20.15 -3.56
CA VAL A 240 9.70 -19.69 -3.32
C VAL A 240 10.51 -20.02 -4.56
N VAL A 241 11.16 -19.01 -5.11
CA VAL A 241 11.92 -19.10 -6.35
C VAL A 241 13.38 -18.74 -6.06
N ASP A 242 14.30 -19.59 -6.48
CA ASP A 242 15.74 -19.32 -6.40
C ASP A 242 16.11 -18.16 -7.33
N LYS A 243 16.81 -17.15 -6.81
CA LYS A 243 17.13 -15.90 -7.55
C LYS A 243 18.08 -16.13 -8.72
N ASP A 244 18.97 -17.09 -8.65
CA ASP A 244 19.98 -17.29 -9.69
C ASP A 244 19.41 -18.07 -10.85
N SER A 245 18.81 -19.20 -10.56
CA SER A 245 18.27 -20.13 -11.58
C SER A 245 16.85 -19.82 -12.02
N LEU A 246 16.10 -18.98 -11.29
CA LEU A 246 14.67 -18.71 -11.45
C LEU A 246 13.81 -19.98 -11.38
N THR A 247 14.28 -21.02 -10.68
CA THR A 247 13.55 -22.26 -10.46
C THR A 247 12.71 -22.21 -9.20
N ILE A 248 11.53 -22.81 -9.23
CA ILE A 248 10.64 -22.92 -8.08
C ILE A 248 11.21 -23.95 -7.13
N THR A 249 11.69 -23.56 -5.95
CA THR A 249 12.27 -24.42 -4.92
C THR A 249 11.23 -24.90 -3.91
N SER A 250 10.15 -24.14 -3.72
CA SER A 250 9.04 -24.53 -2.86
C SER A 250 7.72 -24.06 -3.45
N ARG A 251 6.68 -24.88 -3.30
CA ARG A 251 5.33 -24.58 -3.77
C ARG A 251 4.33 -25.05 -2.72
N ARG A 252 3.46 -24.13 -2.32
CA ARG A 252 2.33 -24.43 -1.44
C ARG A 252 1.05 -23.89 -2.06
N ILE A 253 0.18 -24.78 -2.48
CA ILE A 253 -1.14 -24.45 -3.03
C ILE A 253 -2.16 -24.56 -1.90
N ASN A 254 -2.84 -23.47 -1.61
CA ASN A 254 -3.88 -23.39 -0.59
C ASN A 254 -5.28 -23.36 -1.23
N GLU A 255 -6.31 -23.59 -0.42
CA GLU A 255 -7.69 -23.47 -0.89
C GLU A 255 -8.15 -22.01 -0.81
N LYS A 256 -8.46 -21.40 -1.96
CA LYS A 256 -8.94 -20.02 -2.12
C LYS A 256 -10.42 -20.06 -2.47
N SER A 257 -11.27 -20.19 -1.45
CA SER A 257 -12.71 -20.43 -1.60
C SER A 257 -13.52 -19.20 -2.03
N ILE A 258 -12.94 -18.01 -1.90
CA ILE A 258 -13.55 -16.73 -2.28
C ILE A 258 -12.58 -15.90 -3.12
N GLU A 259 -13.12 -15.05 -3.97
CA GLU A 259 -12.39 -14.05 -4.74
C GLU A 259 -13.16 -12.73 -4.73
N LEU A 260 -12.44 -11.63 -4.82
CA LEU A 260 -13.00 -10.29 -5.03
C LEU A 260 -12.90 -9.96 -6.51
N ILE A 261 -14.03 -9.67 -7.14
CA ILE A 261 -14.07 -9.30 -8.56
C ILE A 261 -14.68 -7.92 -8.75
N ARG A 262 -14.32 -7.27 -9.86
CA ARG A 262 -14.97 -6.04 -10.31
C ARG A 262 -16.21 -6.39 -11.16
N LYS A 263 -17.32 -5.71 -10.89
CA LYS A 263 -18.52 -5.71 -11.75
C LYS A 263 -18.35 -4.72 -12.91
N GLU A 264 -19.14 -4.88 -13.94
CA GLU A 264 -19.19 -3.93 -15.08
C GLU A 264 -19.48 -2.49 -14.65
N ALA A 265 -20.28 -2.31 -13.61
CA ALA A 265 -20.60 -0.98 -13.05
C ALA A 265 -19.49 -0.36 -12.19
N GLY A 266 -18.41 -1.10 -11.91
CA GLY A 266 -17.28 -0.64 -11.10
C GLY A 266 -17.33 -1.06 -9.63
N ASP A 267 -18.48 -1.52 -9.12
CA ASP A 267 -18.57 -2.07 -7.78
C ASP A 267 -17.73 -3.36 -7.67
N VAL A 268 -17.27 -3.66 -6.49
CA VAL A 268 -16.62 -4.94 -6.18
C VAL A 268 -17.66 -5.94 -5.64
N GLU A 269 -17.44 -7.20 -5.90
CA GLU A 269 -18.27 -8.29 -5.40
C GLU A 269 -17.40 -9.44 -4.90
N GLU A 270 -17.70 -9.89 -3.69
CA GLU A 270 -17.19 -11.18 -3.22
C GLU A 270 -17.95 -12.30 -3.94
N ARG A 271 -17.18 -13.20 -4.53
CA ARG A 271 -17.72 -14.38 -5.21
C ARG A 271 -17.07 -15.65 -4.68
N LYS A 272 -17.88 -16.69 -4.50
CA LYS A 272 -17.36 -18.03 -4.21
C LYS A 272 -16.64 -18.59 -5.43
N VAL A 273 -15.46 -19.14 -5.22
CA VAL A 273 -14.68 -19.82 -6.23
C VAL A 273 -15.15 -21.28 -6.34
N GLU A 274 -15.30 -21.78 -7.55
CA GLU A 274 -15.63 -23.19 -7.77
C GLU A 274 -14.59 -24.12 -7.13
N ARG A 275 -15.03 -25.24 -6.56
CA ARG A 275 -14.21 -26.13 -5.73
C ARG A 275 -12.92 -26.59 -6.40
N GLU A 276 -12.97 -26.90 -7.68
CA GLU A 276 -11.79 -27.34 -8.44
C GLU A 276 -10.82 -26.16 -8.63
N ARG A 277 -11.32 -25.00 -9.03
CA ARG A 277 -10.53 -23.78 -9.19
C ARG A 277 -9.99 -23.27 -7.86
N ALA A 278 -10.72 -23.42 -6.76
CA ALA A 278 -10.28 -23.02 -5.43
C ALA A 278 -8.98 -23.71 -5.00
N LYS A 279 -8.77 -24.94 -5.44
CA LYS A 279 -7.57 -25.75 -5.15
C LYS A 279 -6.53 -25.72 -6.26
N ALA A 280 -6.81 -25.07 -7.37
CA ALA A 280 -5.87 -24.93 -8.47
C ALA A 280 -4.82 -23.84 -8.18
N GLN A 281 -3.65 -24.01 -8.79
CA GLN A 281 -2.59 -23.00 -8.79
C GLN A 281 -3.08 -21.74 -9.53
N VAL A 282 -2.86 -20.55 -8.94
CA VAL A 282 -3.42 -19.29 -9.46
C VAL A 282 -2.70 -18.75 -10.70
N ILE A 283 -1.42 -19.04 -10.86
CA ILE A 283 -0.59 -18.61 -12.00
C ILE A 283 0.31 -19.75 -12.47
N SER A 284 0.67 -19.75 -13.76
CA SER A 284 1.51 -20.81 -14.33
C SER A 284 2.97 -20.71 -13.87
N ASP A 285 3.72 -21.79 -14.05
CA ASP A 285 5.16 -21.82 -13.72
C ASP A 285 5.96 -20.79 -14.55
N GLU A 286 5.55 -20.57 -15.80
CA GLU A 286 6.12 -19.55 -16.67
C GLU A 286 5.85 -18.14 -16.14
N GLN A 287 4.64 -17.89 -15.64
CA GLN A 287 4.28 -16.60 -15.01
C GLN A 287 5.04 -16.38 -13.71
N ILE A 288 5.26 -17.44 -12.91
CA ILE A 288 6.07 -17.38 -11.69
C ILE A 288 7.53 -17.00 -12.04
N ALA A 289 8.12 -17.67 -13.02
CA ALA A 289 9.48 -17.39 -13.47
C ALA A 289 9.61 -15.95 -14.02
N GLN A 290 8.62 -15.47 -14.75
CA GLN A 290 8.60 -14.12 -15.28
C GLN A 290 8.45 -13.06 -14.17
N LEU A 291 7.60 -13.28 -13.17
CA LEU A 291 7.50 -12.42 -11.98
C LEU A 291 8.82 -12.37 -11.22
N ALA A 292 9.49 -13.53 -11.07
CA ALA A 292 10.79 -13.59 -10.41
C ALA A 292 11.88 -12.84 -11.20
N ASP A 293 11.87 -12.88 -12.54
CA ASP A 293 12.75 -12.05 -13.38
C ASP A 293 12.49 -10.56 -13.17
N TYR A 294 11.21 -10.14 -13.16
CA TYR A 294 10.86 -8.75 -12.87
C TYR A 294 11.33 -8.32 -11.48
N ALA A 295 11.11 -9.15 -10.47
CA ALA A 295 11.54 -8.88 -9.10
C ALA A 295 13.06 -8.70 -9.01
N LYS A 296 13.83 -9.58 -9.64
CA LYS A 296 15.30 -9.52 -9.71
C LYS A 296 15.80 -8.24 -10.40
N ARG A 297 15.16 -7.86 -11.51
CA ARG A 297 15.48 -6.61 -12.23
C ARG A 297 15.19 -5.38 -11.39
N ILE A 298 14.04 -5.33 -10.72
CA ILE A 298 13.64 -4.24 -9.83
C ILE A 298 14.61 -4.15 -8.65
N GLU A 299 14.90 -5.26 -7.95
CA GLU A 299 15.86 -5.27 -6.84
C GLU A 299 17.24 -4.78 -7.27
N LYS A 300 17.75 -5.26 -8.40
CA LYS A 300 19.04 -4.85 -8.95
C LYS A 300 19.07 -3.34 -9.22
N HIS A 301 17.98 -2.79 -9.76
CA HIS A 301 17.87 -1.36 -10.08
C HIS A 301 17.83 -0.50 -8.82
N TYR A 302 17.04 -0.92 -7.81
CA TYR A 302 16.90 -0.16 -6.56
C TYR A 302 18.06 -0.38 -5.58
N GLY A 303 18.79 -1.49 -5.70
CA GLY A 303 19.91 -1.84 -4.83
C GLY A 303 19.52 -2.19 -3.40
N CYS A 304 18.27 -2.62 -3.18
CA CYS A 304 17.73 -3.03 -1.88
C CYS A 304 16.63 -4.06 -2.06
N TYR A 305 16.27 -4.76 -0.99
CA TYR A 305 15.12 -5.68 -1.02
C TYR A 305 13.83 -4.93 -1.31
N MET A 306 12.97 -5.57 -2.06
CA MET A 306 11.75 -4.96 -2.59
C MET A 306 10.50 -5.75 -2.17
N ASP A 307 9.45 -4.99 -1.91
CA ASP A 307 8.05 -5.42 -1.74
C ASP A 307 7.26 -4.92 -2.96
N MET A 308 6.58 -5.82 -3.65
CA MET A 308 5.93 -5.52 -4.91
C MET A 308 4.52 -6.11 -4.97
N GLU A 309 3.60 -5.36 -5.57
CA GLU A 309 2.26 -5.81 -5.92
C GLU A 309 2.21 -6.17 -7.41
N TRP A 310 1.55 -7.27 -7.74
CA TRP A 310 1.41 -7.73 -9.12
C TRP A 310 -0.01 -8.20 -9.43
N ALA A 311 -0.35 -8.24 -10.72
CA ALA A 311 -1.60 -8.85 -11.21
C ALA A 311 -1.38 -9.56 -12.54
N VAL A 312 -2.24 -10.54 -12.82
CA VAL A 312 -2.43 -11.17 -14.13
C VAL A 312 -3.84 -10.82 -14.61
N ASP A 313 -3.96 -10.22 -15.78
CA ASP A 313 -5.26 -9.89 -16.35
C ASP A 313 -5.91 -11.09 -17.07
N HIS A 314 -7.16 -10.91 -17.51
CA HIS A 314 -7.90 -11.94 -18.27
C HIS A 314 -7.30 -12.24 -19.66
N LYS A 315 -6.29 -11.48 -20.11
CA LYS A 315 -5.51 -11.72 -21.33
C LYS A 315 -4.17 -12.37 -21.04
N ASP A 316 -3.96 -12.88 -19.83
CA ASP A 316 -2.72 -13.49 -19.34
C ASP A 316 -1.51 -12.55 -19.29
N ARG A 317 -1.71 -11.23 -19.31
CA ARG A 317 -0.63 -10.26 -19.19
C ARG A 317 -0.31 -10.02 -17.72
N LEU A 318 0.98 -10.06 -17.41
CA LEU A 318 1.50 -9.68 -16.10
C LEU A 318 1.64 -8.16 -15.99
N TRP A 319 1.34 -7.66 -14.79
CA TRP A 319 1.45 -6.24 -14.44
C TRP A 319 2.13 -6.09 -13.09
N ILE A 320 3.04 -5.14 -12.98
CA ILE A 320 3.58 -4.66 -11.70
C ILE A 320 2.78 -3.42 -11.30
N LEU A 321 2.03 -3.53 -10.21
CA LEU A 321 1.09 -2.51 -9.76
C LEU A 321 1.73 -1.49 -8.81
N GLN A 322 2.75 -1.91 -8.06
CA GLN A 322 3.53 -1.09 -7.14
C GLN A 322 4.85 -1.78 -6.82
N ALA A 323 5.89 -1.01 -6.50
CA ALA A 323 7.11 -1.51 -5.87
C ALA A 323 7.59 -0.50 -4.82
N ARG A 324 8.07 -1.02 -3.70
CA ARG A 324 8.64 -0.20 -2.62
C ARG A 324 9.80 -0.94 -1.95
N PRO A 325 10.79 -0.23 -1.37
CA PRO A 325 11.82 -0.85 -0.56
C PRO A 325 11.22 -1.62 0.62
N GLU A 326 11.69 -2.85 0.82
CA GLU A 326 11.40 -3.61 2.03
C GLU A 326 12.25 -3.05 3.18
N THR A 327 11.63 -2.71 4.30
CA THR A 327 12.30 -1.92 5.36
C THR A 327 12.72 -2.73 6.58
N VAL A 328 12.13 -3.89 6.83
CA VAL A 328 12.38 -4.69 8.05
C VAL A 328 13.74 -5.41 7.95
N TRP A 329 13.93 -6.20 6.91
CA TRP A 329 15.16 -6.95 6.70
C TRP A 329 16.32 -6.09 6.21
N SER A 330 16.01 -5.04 5.44
CA SER A 330 17.02 -4.04 5.03
C SER A 330 17.64 -3.30 6.21
N LYS A 331 16.93 -3.10 7.32
CA LYS A 331 17.47 -2.55 8.58
C LYS A 331 18.21 -3.61 9.38
N LYS A 332 17.67 -4.83 9.54
CA LYS A 332 18.30 -5.93 10.28
C LYS A 332 19.66 -6.33 9.70
N ASN A 333 19.83 -6.34 8.39
CA ASN A 333 21.11 -6.66 7.77
C ASN A 333 22.18 -5.59 8.01
N LYS A 334 21.82 -4.35 8.32
CA LYS A 334 22.75 -3.30 8.76
C LYS A 334 23.17 -3.51 10.23
N GLU A 335 22.33 -4.12 11.04
CA GLU A 335 22.56 -4.37 12.48
C GLU A 335 23.21 -5.75 12.75
N LYS A 336 23.02 -6.76 11.89
CA LYS A 336 23.54 -8.14 12.02
C LYS A 336 25.08 -8.30 11.91
N LYS A 337 25.85 -7.25 12.09
CA LYS A 337 27.29 -7.41 12.40
C LYS A 337 27.59 -7.75 13.86
N SER A 338 26.56 -7.93 14.71
CA SER A 338 26.73 -8.35 16.09
C SER A 338 25.45 -9.02 16.58
N GLU A 339 25.36 -10.33 16.55
CA GLU A 339 24.73 -11.20 17.58
C GLU A 339 24.28 -12.54 16.97
N GLU A 340 24.88 -13.63 17.47
CA GLU A 340 24.46 -15.01 17.20
C GLU A 340 23.18 -15.32 17.97
N GLU A 341 22.14 -15.78 17.28
CA GLU A 341 20.90 -16.24 17.91
C GLU A 341 21.09 -17.58 18.62
N THR A 342 20.85 -17.60 19.93
CA THR A 342 20.81 -18.83 20.73
C THR A 342 19.43 -19.47 20.60
N VAL A 343 19.34 -20.57 19.87
CA VAL A 343 18.12 -21.41 19.84
C VAL A 343 18.06 -22.25 21.12
N MET A 344 17.16 -21.92 22.03
CA MET A 344 16.83 -22.79 23.16
C MET A 344 15.67 -23.71 22.79
N THR A 345 15.95 -25.00 22.66
CA THR A 345 14.93 -26.05 22.59
C THR A 345 14.52 -26.43 24.01
N THR A 346 13.30 -26.08 24.41
CA THR A 346 12.70 -26.58 25.66
C THR A 346 11.44 -27.37 25.34
N ASP A 347 11.32 -28.54 25.97
CA ASP A 347 10.15 -29.41 25.90
C ASP A 347 8.98 -28.72 26.64
N HIS A 348 8.16 -27.96 25.93
CA HIS A 348 6.95 -27.35 26.48
C HIS A 348 5.71 -27.92 25.78
N ASN A 349 4.58 -28.00 26.51
CA ASN A 349 3.29 -28.34 25.92
C ASN A 349 2.90 -27.29 24.84
N VAL A 350 2.97 -27.69 23.59
CA VAL A 350 2.52 -26.84 22.48
C VAL A 350 1.01 -26.81 22.46
N LEU A 351 0.40 -25.66 22.74
CA LEU A 351 -1.05 -25.46 22.71
C LEU A 351 -1.53 -25.12 21.30
N VAL A 352 -0.78 -24.30 20.56
CA VAL A 352 -1.12 -23.86 19.20
C VAL A 352 0.16 -23.81 18.36
N LYS A 353 0.06 -24.19 17.08
CA LYS A 353 1.15 -24.08 16.10
C LYS A 353 0.67 -23.28 14.90
N GLY A 354 1.39 -22.23 14.54
CA GLY A 354 1.09 -21.36 13.42
C GLY A 354 2.30 -21.09 12.52
N LEU A 355 2.12 -20.25 11.51
CA LEU A 355 3.21 -19.75 10.66
C LEU A 355 3.89 -18.56 11.34
N PRO A 356 5.23 -18.54 11.42
CA PRO A 356 5.93 -17.40 12.01
C PRO A 356 5.90 -16.21 11.03
N ALA A 357 5.38 -15.08 11.48
CA ALA A 357 5.42 -13.81 10.73
C ALA A 357 6.65 -12.96 11.08
N SER A 358 7.25 -13.19 12.27
CA SER A 358 8.45 -12.50 12.72
C SER A 358 9.25 -13.43 13.61
N PRO A 359 10.59 -13.45 13.52
CA PRO A 359 11.44 -14.22 14.42
C PRO A 359 11.44 -13.62 15.82
N GLY A 360 11.58 -14.48 16.84
CA GLY A 360 11.71 -14.07 18.23
C GLY A 360 10.98 -15.00 19.20
N MET A 361 11.25 -14.83 20.48
CA MET A 361 10.53 -15.46 21.58
C MET A 361 10.04 -14.40 22.55
N ALA A 362 8.81 -14.53 22.98
CA ALA A 362 8.23 -13.63 23.97
C ALA A 362 7.34 -14.43 24.93
N ALA A 363 7.21 -13.93 26.15
CA ALA A 363 6.32 -14.48 27.16
C ALA A 363 5.48 -13.36 27.77
N GLY A 364 4.19 -13.59 27.91
CA GLY A 364 3.24 -12.63 28.46
C GLY A 364 1.88 -13.28 28.69
N LYS A 365 1.00 -12.57 29.38
CA LYS A 365 -0.39 -12.99 29.57
C LYS A 365 -1.14 -12.85 28.24
N CYS A 366 -1.79 -13.91 27.76
CA CYS A 366 -2.63 -13.85 26.58
C CYS A 366 -3.89 -12.99 26.84
N HIS A 367 -4.14 -12.03 25.98
CA HIS A 367 -5.34 -11.21 25.98
C HIS A 367 -6.01 -11.32 24.61
N VAL A 368 -7.19 -11.92 24.60
CA VAL A 368 -7.98 -12.11 23.36
C VAL A 368 -8.87 -10.90 23.17
N ILE A 369 -8.67 -10.18 22.05
CA ILE A 369 -9.50 -9.06 21.66
C ILE A 369 -9.95 -9.31 20.21
N THR A 370 -11.25 -9.30 19.97
CA THR A 370 -11.85 -9.57 18.65
C THR A 370 -12.44 -8.33 17.98
N ASP A 371 -12.74 -7.28 18.78
CA ASP A 371 -13.25 -6.01 18.27
C ASP A 371 -12.23 -4.88 18.55
N PRO A 372 -11.84 -4.07 17.55
CA PRO A 372 -10.95 -2.92 17.76
C PRO A 372 -11.41 -1.93 18.83
N LYS A 373 -12.71 -1.87 19.14
CA LYS A 373 -13.25 -0.99 20.19
C LYS A 373 -12.78 -1.35 21.59
N ASP A 374 -12.33 -2.59 21.80
CA ASP A 374 -11.88 -3.09 23.11
C ASP A 374 -10.36 -2.93 23.31
N ILE A 375 -9.67 -2.29 22.37
CA ILE A 375 -8.20 -2.10 22.38
C ILE A 375 -7.71 -1.40 23.65
N ASP A 376 -8.50 -0.50 24.21
CA ASP A 376 -8.15 0.24 25.43
C ASP A 376 -8.00 -0.67 26.66
N THR A 377 -8.54 -1.88 26.62
CA THR A 377 -8.38 -2.88 27.70
C THR A 377 -7.00 -3.56 27.67
N PHE A 378 -6.25 -3.46 26.56
CA PHE A 378 -4.97 -4.12 26.38
C PHE A 378 -3.84 -3.42 27.14
N LYS A 379 -3.06 -4.21 27.88
CA LYS A 379 -1.98 -3.72 28.74
C LYS A 379 -0.61 -3.99 28.14
N GLU A 380 0.35 -3.14 28.50
CA GLU A 380 1.75 -3.34 28.11
C GLU A 380 2.30 -4.68 28.65
N GLY A 381 3.04 -5.39 27.80
CA GLY A 381 3.62 -6.70 28.15
C GLY A 381 2.69 -7.89 27.98
N GLU A 382 1.48 -7.71 27.50
CA GLU A 382 0.56 -8.81 27.17
C GLU A 382 0.81 -9.36 25.75
N VAL A 383 0.36 -10.59 25.50
CA VAL A 383 0.33 -11.21 24.18
C VAL A 383 -1.05 -10.93 23.57
N LEU A 384 -1.09 -10.19 22.47
CA LEU A 384 -2.33 -9.92 21.75
C LEU A 384 -2.75 -11.16 20.95
N VAL A 385 -3.95 -11.64 21.19
CA VAL A 385 -4.58 -12.72 20.42
C VAL A 385 -5.83 -12.16 19.74
N THR A 386 -5.86 -12.18 18.41
CA THR A 386 -7.00 -11.66 17.64
C THR A 386 -7.16 -12.42 16.32
N THR A 387 -8.29 -12.27 15.65
CA THR A 387 -8.53 -12.90 14.35
C THR A 387 -7.69 -12.26 13.25
N MET A 388 -7.65 -10.92 13.20
CA MET A 388 -6.87 -10.15 12.23
C MET A 388 -6.55 -8.78 12.83
N THR A 389 -5.45 -8.17 12.38
CA THR A 389 -5.10 -6.79 12.72
C THR A 389 -5.27 -5.87 11.53
N SER A 390 -5.68 -4.63 11.81
CA SER A 390 -5.71 -3.52 10.87
C SER A 390 -4.86 -2.36 11.44
N PRO A 391 -4.63 -1.28 10.72
CA PRO A 391 -3.92 -0.11 11.25
C PRO A 391 -4.52 0.45 12.56
N ASP A 392 -5.80 0.23 12.82
CA ASP A 392 -6.45 0.68 14.04
C ASP A 392 -5.97 -0.09 15.29
N TRP A 393 -5.35 -1.26 15.11
CA TRP A 393 -4.75 -2.07 16.19
C TRP A 393 -3.36 -1.58 16.62
N VAL A 394 -2.76 -0.62 15.92
CA VAL A 394 -1.40 -0.14 16.21
C VAL A 394 -1.18 0.25 17.68
N PRO A 395 -2.12 0.88 18.40
CA PRO A 395 -1.94 1.19 19.82
C PRO A 395 -1.76 -0.06 20.68
N ALA A 396 -2.54 -1.13 20.45
CA ALA A 396 -2.38 -2.41 21.15
C ALA A 396 -1.11 -3.15 20.70
N MET A 397 -0.83 -3.17 19.39
CA MET A 397 0.34 -3.83 18.83
C MET A 397 1.66 -3.28 19.40
N LYS A 398 1.73 -1.97 19.66
CA LYS A 398 2.91 -1.33 20.29
C LYS A 398 3.14 -1.76 21.74
N LYS A 399 2.09 -2.12 22.47
CA LYS A 399 2.15 -2.59 23.85
C LYS A 399 2.38 -4.10 23.94
N ALA A 400 2.11 -4.83 22.86
CA ALA A 400 2.19 -6.28 22.82
C ALA A 400 3.64 -6.77 22.75
N VAL A 401 3.97 -7.80 23.56
CA VAL A 401 5.26 -8.50 23.46
C VAL A 401 5.24 -9.54 22.36
N ALA A 402 4.07 -10.05 22.00
CA ALA A 402 3.84 -10.91 20.83
C ALA A 402 2.39 -10.74 20.35
N ILE A 403 2.17 -11.11 19.07
CA ILE A 403 0.85 -11.08 18.44
C ILE A 403 0.58 -12.46 17.84
N VAL A 404 -0.58 -13.02 18.15
CA VAL A 404 -1.07 -14.29 17.59
C VAL A 404 -2.34 -14.00 16.82
N LEU A 405 -2.33 -14.30 15.52
CA LEU A 405 -3.49 -14.16 14.67
C LEU A 405 -4.10 -15.54 14.44
N GLY A 406 -5.41 -15.65 14.70
CA GLY A 406 -6.18 -16.85 14.46
C GLY A 406 -7.04 -16.68 13.21
N ALA A 407 -6.91 -17.64 12.27
CA ALA A 407 -7.79 -17.71 11.10
C ALA A 407 -9.08 -18.48 11.45
#